data_85589897e80cfe091b4e19d3ad55432b
#
_entry.id   85589897e80cfe091b4e19d3ad55432b
#
_cell.length_a   1.000
_cell.length_b   1.000
_cell.length_c   1.000
_cell.angle_alpha   90.00
_cell.angle_beta   90.00
_cell.angle_gamma   90.00
#
_symmetry.space_group_name_H-M   'P 1'
#
loop_
_entity.id
_entity.type
_entity.pdbx_description
1 polymer ?
#
loop_
_entity_poly.entity_id
_entity_poly.type
_entity_poly.pdbx_seq_one_letter_code
_entity_poly.pdbx_strand_id
1 'polypeptide(L)'
;MRRVCLGSFVLAVLCCAGSLVALAEDPRAYKGVTITLPPREADPSLEVFRKELAEIAQKKDRAALAGKVVGKGFFWQREDTDGADANKSGIDNLAAALGLDAADDSGWQVLAGYASYNSAPAVPEIKGVVCSPAMPSFDETEMEKLAQTTHTDAADWAYPTADGPEVRAKPEASAPVVEKLALVMIRIMPDENVAGGWVKVATPSGKLGYVGASALAPAGSDQLCFHKEAGSWKIAGYIGFGAGQE
;
A
#
# COMPACT_ATOMS: atom_id res chain seq x y z
N MET A 1 -5.78 -85.51 22.36
CA MET A 1 -6.04 -84.12 22.76
C MET A 1 -5.11 -83.23 21.95
N ARG A 2 -5.62 -82.63 20.88
CA ARG A 2 -4.86 -81.72 19.97
C ARG A 2 -5.20 -80.27 20.34
N ARG A 3 -4.19 -79.46 20.71
CA ARG A 3 -4.33 -78.03 20.94
C ARG A 3 -3.96 -77.29 19.64
N VAL A 4 -4.91 -76.53 19.12
CA VAL A 4 -4.75 -75.66 17.98
C VAL A 4 -4.34 -74.28 18.50
N CYS A 5 -3.16 -73.79 18.15
CA CYS A 5 -2.74 -72.40 18.38
C CYS A 5 -3.23 -71.50 17.24
N LEU A 6 -4.13 -70.57 17.51
CA LEU A 6 -4.47 -69.48 16.60
C LEU A 6 -3.39 -68.39 16.70
N GLY A 7 -2.67 -68.15 15.66
CA GLY A 7 -1.76 -67.01 15.52
C GLY A 7 -2.53 -65.81 15.00
N SER A 8 -2.58 -64.72 15.81
CA SER A 8 -3.09 -63.40 15.37
C SER A 8 -2.02 -62.68 14.60
N PHE A 9 -2.26 -62.41 13.32
CA PHE A 9 -1.49 -61.52 12.48
C PHE A 9 -1.98 -60.09 12.71
N VAL A 10 -1.17 -59.25 13.35
CA VAL A 10 -1.39 -57.79 13.44
C VAL A 10 -0.78 -57.15 12.20
N LEU A 11 -1.63 -56.68 11.31
CA LEU A 11 -1.24 -55.92 10.13
C LEU A 11 -1.00 -54.47 10.56
N ALA A 12 0.25 -54.05 10.69
CA ALA A 12 0.62 -52.66 10.95
C ALA A 12 0.52 -51.87 9.62
N VAL A 13 -0.53 -51.04 9.48
CA VAL A 13 -0.65 -50.09 8.37
C VAL A 13 0.19 -48.88 8.69
N LEU A 14 1.33 -48.73 8.03
CA LEU A 14 2.20 -47.57 8.11
C LEU A 14 1.58 -46.47 7.24
N CYS A 15 0.83 -45.52 7.84
CA CYS A 15 0.40 -44.31 7.20
C CYS A 15 1.60 -43.35 6.99
N CYS A 16 2.23 -43.39 5.81
CA CYS A 16 3.13 -42.32 5.41
C CYS A 16 2.30 -41.05 5.12
N ALA A 17 2.20 -40.18 6.11
CA ALA A 17 1.74 -38.82 5.90
C ALA A 17 2.84 -38.07 5.14
N GLY A 18 2.77 -38.10 3.81
CA GLY A 18 3.58 -37.25 2.96
C GLY A 18 3.14 -35.79 3.16
N SER A 19 3.92 -35.02 3.88
CA SER A 19 3.77 -33.56 3.88
C SER A 19 4.03 -33.07 2.45
N LEU A 20 2.97 -32.67 1.75
CA LEU A 20 3.07 -31.89 0.52
C LEU A 20 3.65 -30.53 0.94
N VAL A 21 4.96 -30.39 0.86
CA VAL A 21 5.61 -29.08 0.84
C VAL A 21 5.13 -28.44 -0.47
N ALA A 22 4.20 -27.51 -0.37
CA ALA A 22 3.87 -26.62 -1.48
C ALA A 22 5.17 -25.88 -1.84
N LEU A 23 5.83 -26.32 -2.92
CA LEU A 23 6.90 -25.54 -3.53
C LEU A 23 6.25 -24.24 -3.97
N ALA A 24 6.61 -23.15 -3.34
CA ALA A 24 6.26 -21.82 -3.84
C ALA A 24 6.82 -21.75 -5.27
N GLU A 25 5.93 -21.74 -6.25
CA GLU A 25 6.31 -21.67 -7.66
C GLU A 25 7.09 -20.35 -7.83
N ASP A 26 8.31 -20.43 -8.36
CA ASP A 26 9.09 -19.23 -8.67
C ASP A 26 8.27 -18.35 -9.60
N PRO A 27 8.19 -17.05 -9.35
CA PRO A 27 7.37 -16.17 -10.16
C PRO A 27 7.87 -16.18 -11.59
N ARG A 28 6.94 -16.40 -12.52
CA ARG A 28 7.25 -16.32 -13.95
C ARG A 28 7.57 -14.88 -14.34
N ALA A 29 8.44 -14.72 -15.34
CA ALA A 29 8.65 -13.42 -15.97
C ALA A 29 7.31 -12.88 -16.52
N TYR A 30 7.10 -11.58 -16.40
CA TYR A 30 5.90 -10.90 -16.87
C TYR A 30 6.25 -9.64 -17.67
N LYS A 31 5.33 -9.19 -18.52
CA LYS A 31 5.47 -7.90 -19.20
C LYS A 31 5.23 -6.79 -18.18
N GLY A 32 6.28 -6.03 -17.84
CA GLY A 32 6.12 -4.88 -16.95
C GLY A 32 5.22 -3.80 -17.55
N VAL A 33 4.29 -3.27 -16.76
CA VAL A 33 3.48 -2.10 -17.13
C VAL A 33 4.27 -0.86 -16.76
N THR A 34 4.60 -0.04 -17.77
CA THR A 34 5.36 1.20 -17.58
C THR A 34 4.51 2.22 -16.83
N ILE A 35 5.12 2.93 -15.89
CA ILE A 35 4.49 4.00 -15.15
C ILE A 35 5.15 5.34 -15.44
N THR A 36 4.39 6.42 -15.29
CA THR A 36 4.90 7.78 -15.25
C THR A 36 4.62 8.36 -13.88
N LEU A 37 5.68 8.75 -13.16
CA LEU A 37 5.52 9.38 -11.86
C LEU A 37 4.95 10.79 -12.03
N PRO A 38 4.01 11.20 -11.18
CA PRO A 38 3.52 12.57 -11.18
C PRO A 38 4.64 13.54 -10.78
N PRO A 39 4.57 14.81 -11.24
CA PRO A 39 5.50 15.82 -10.79
C PRO A 39 5.41 16.00 -9.27
N ARG A 40 6.56 16.26 -8.64
CA ARG A 40 6.56 16.62 -7.21
C ARG A 40 5.83 17.95 -7.02
N GLU A 41 5.02 18.04 -5.98
CA GLU A 41 4.46 19.32 -5.58
C GLU A 41 5.59 20.28 -5.18
N ALA A 42 5.60 21.45 -5.79
CA ALA A 42 6.65 22.45 -5.59
C ALA A 42 6.28 23.53 -4.55
N ASP A 43 5.16 23.37 -3.82
CA ASP A 43 4.74 24.38 -2.84
C ASP A 43 5.41 24.15 -1.47
N PRO A 44 6.40 24.99 -1.09
CA PRO A 44 7.08 24.83 0.20
C PRO A 44 6.14 24.92 1.41
N SER A 45 5.00 25.59 1.28
CA SER A 45 4.02 25.70 2.38
C SER A 45 3.30 24.39 2.65
N LEU A 46 3.19 23.48 1.67
CA LEU A 46 2.67 22.14 1.88
C LEU A 46 3.66 21.29 2.68
N GLU A 47 4.95 21.45 2.45
CA GLU A 47 5.99 20.77 3.23
C GLU A 47 5.98 21.20 4.71
N VAL A 48 5.75 22.49 4.97
CA VAL A 48 5.59 22.98 6.35
C VAL A 48 4.35 22.36 6.98
N PHE A 49 3.23 22.37 6.26
CA PHE A 49 1.97 21.79 6.73
C PHE A 49 2.13 20.28 7.06
N ARG A 50 2.83 19.51 6.22
CA ARG A 50 3.09 18.09 6.46
C ARG A 50 3.92 17.84 7.71
N LYS A 51 4.95 18.65 7.96
CA LYS A 51 5.75 18.55 9.20
C LYS A 51 4.89 18.77 10.44
N GLU A 52 4.04 19.81 10.42
CA GLU A 52 3.09 20.06 11.49
C GLU A 52 2.10 18.90 11.65
N LEU A 53 1.61 18.33 10.54
CA LEU A 53 0.71 17.19 10.57
C LEU A 53 1.38 15.93 11.16
N ALA A 54 2.64 15.68 10.83
CA ALA A 54 3.42 14.59 11.40
C ALA A 54 3.59 14.73 12.92
N GLU A 55 3.87 15.94 13.40
CA GLU A 55 3.96 16.24 14.84
C GLU A 55 2.63 16.04 15.56
N ILE A 56 1.53 16.48 14.96
CA ILE A 56 0.17 16.29 15.47
C ILE A 56 -0.15 14.79 15.56
N ALA A 57 0.14 14.03 14.51
CA ALA A 57 -0.09 12.60 14.47
C ALA A 57 0.72 11.85 15.55
N GLN A 58 1.99 12.21 15.71
CA GLN A 58 2.86 11.62 16.75
C GLN A 58 2.34 11.89 18.17
N LYS A 59 1.81 13.10 18.42
CA LYS A 59 1.23 13.48 19.71
C LYS A 59 -0.22 13.00 19.88
N LYS A 60 -0.85 12.48 18.83
CA LYS A 60 -2.28 12.12 18.78
C LYS A 60 -3.19 13.27 19.20
N ASP A 61 -2.81 14.50 18.86
CA ASP A 61 -3.51 15.71 19.25
C ASP A 61 -4.70 16.00 18.35
N ARG A 62 -5.87 15.45 18.72
CA ARG A 62 -7.12 15.63 17.96
C ARG A 62 -7.56 17.10 17.90
N ALA A 63 -7.30 17.89 18.95
CA ALA A 63 -7.69 19.30 18.98
C ALA A 63 -6.86 20.12 17.99
N ALA A 64 -5.54 19.92 17.95
CA ALA A 64 -4.67 20.52 16.95
C ALA A 64 -5.03 20.04 15.54
N LEU A 65 -5.33 18.75 15.36
CA LEU A 65 -5.74 18.19 14.08
C LEU A 65 -7.04 18.83 13.56
N ALA A 66 -8.01 19.08 14.41
CA ALA A 66 -9.26 19.75 14.02
C ALA A 66 -9.00 21.12 13.36
N GLY A 67 -7.98 21.83 13.80
CA GLY A 67 -7.52 23.08 13.18
C GLY A 67 -6.90 22.90 11.79
N LYS A 68 -6.53 21.68 11.39
CA LYS A 68 -5.89 21.35 10.11
C LYS A 68 -6.85 20.72 9.10
N VAL A 69 -8.10 20.45 9.49
CA VAL A 69 -9.14 19.87 8.62
C VAL A 69 -10.14 20.97 8.24
N VAL A 70 -10.77 20.84 7.07
CA VAL A 70 -11.90 21.71 6.70
C VAL A 70 -13.02 21.56 7.72
N GLY A 71 -13.67 22.66 8.07
CA GLY A 71 -14.75 22.62 9.04
C GLY A 71 -15.99 21.89 8.53
N LYS A 72 -16.30 22.08 7.23
CA LYS A 72 -17.40 21.46 6.49
C LYS A 72 -16.95 21.13 5.06
N GLY A 73 -17.72 20.29 4.36
CA GLY A 73 -17.41 19.92 2.96
C GLY A 73 -16.23 18.97 2.83
N PHE A 74 -15.89 18.24 3.89
CA PHE A 74 -14.98 17.13 3.80
C PHE A 74 -15.59 16.09 2.88
N PHE A 75 -14.86 15.65 1.84
CA PHE A 75 -15.30 14.56 0.96
C PHE A 75 -14.62 13.25 1.34
N TRP A 76 -15.33 12.14 1.15
CA TRP A 76 -14.78 10.81 1.37
C TRP A 76 -15.30 9.87 0.27
N GLN A 77 -14.53 9.75 -0.79
CA GLN A 77 -14.85 8.86 -1.89
C GLN A 77 -14.52 7.42 -1.49
N ARG A 78 -15.48 6.54 -1.71
CA ARG A 78 -15.35 5.09 -1.55
C ARG A 78 -16.00 4.48 -2.75
N GLU A 79 -15.46 3.39 -3.29
CA GLU A 79 -15.98 2.70 -4.47
C GLU A 79 -17.20 3.41 -5.15
N ASP A 80 -18.41 3.12 -4.75
CA ASP A 80 -19.63 3.68 -5.35
C ASP A 80 -20.31 4.77 -4.51
N THR A 81 -19.76 5.18 -3.37
CA THR A 81 -20.46 6.08 -2.44
C THR A 81 -19.57 7.13 -1.82
N ASP A 82 -20.15 8.31 -1.53
CA ASP A 82 -19.55 9.24 -0.59
C ASP A 82 -19.69 8.70 0.84
N GLY A 83 -18.59 8.42 1.49
CA GLY A 83 -18.55 7.97 2.89
C GLY A 83 -18.68 9.10 3.91
N ALA A 84 -18.63 10.37 3.46
CA ALA A 84 -18.72 11.52 4.34
C ALA A 84 -20.18 11.77 4.82
N ASP A 85 -20.32 12.03 6.11
CA ASP A 85 -21.58 12.46 6.71
C ASP A 85 -21.65 14.00 6.73
N ALA A 86 -22.55 14.56 5.94
CA ALA A 86 -22.73 16.01 5.83
C ALA A 86 -23.13 16.70 7.15
N ASN A 87 -23.66 15.94 8.14
CA ASN A 87 -24.03 16.43 9.45
C ASN A 87 -22.85 16.47 10.42
N LYS A 88 -21.75 15.80 10.12
CA LYS A 88 -20.53 15.76 10.93
C LYS A 88 -19.57 16.87 10.55
N SER A 89 -18.69 17.19 11.48
CA SER A 89 -17.56 18.07 11.20
C SER A 89 -16.52 17.38 10.32
N GLY A 90 -15.64 18.14 9.65
CA GLY A 90 -14.57 17.54 8.85
C GLY A 90 -13.64 16.65 9.66
N ILE A 91 -13.32 17.03 10.90
CA ILE A 91 -12.49 16.20 11.79
C ILE A 91 -13.17 14.88 12.18
N ASP A 92 -14.49 14.85 12.34
CA ASP A 92 -15.19 13.61 12.66
C ASP A 92 -15.29 12.69 11.44
N ASN A 93 -15.45 13.26 10.25
CA ASN A 93 -15.36 12.52 8.99
C ASN A 93 -13.95 11.95 8.76
N LEU A 94 -12.91 12.76 8.96
CA LEU A 94 -11.51 12.31 8.88
C LEU A 94 -11.23 11.21 9.89
N ALA A 95 -11.70 11.35 11.13
CA ALA A 95 -11.52 10.34 12.17
C ALA A 95 -12.16 9.01 11.79
N ALA A 96 -13.34 9.05 11.19
CA ALA A 96 -14.01 7.85 10.69
C ALA A 96 -13.27 7.23 9.49
N ALA A 97 -12.77 8.06 8.55
CA ALA A 97 -12.05 7.60 7.36
C ALA A 97 -10.73 6.91 7.71
N LEU A 98 -9.98 7.46 8.65
CA LEU A 98 -8.66 6.93 9.05
C LEU A 98 -8.71 5.96 10.22
N GLY A 99 -9.84 5.84 10.93
CA GLY A 99 -9.91 5.05 12.16
C GLY A 99 -9.14 5.67 13.33
N LEU A 100 -9.15 7.02 13.49
CA LEU A 100 -8.38 7.69 14.54
C LEU A 100 -8.83 7.30 15.96
N ASP A 101 -10.06 6.80 16.11
CA ASP A 101 -10.64 6.39 17.39
C ASP A 101 -10.40 4.88 17.67
N ALA A 102 -9.62 4.19 16.84
CA ALA A 102 -9.24 2.79 17.06
C ALA A 102 -8.34 2.64 18.29
N ALA A 103 -8.58 1.60 19.08
CA ALA A 103 -7.89 1.38 20.35
C ALA A 103 -6.38 1.08 20.21
N ASP A 104 -5.95 0.66 19.02
CA ASP A 104 -4.57 0.31 18.68
C ASP A 104 -3.77 1.47 18.10
N ASP A 105 -4.36 2.67 18.06
CA ASP A 105 -3.76 3.88 17.48
C ASP A 105 -3.38 3.78 15.99
N SER A 106 -3.85 2.76 15.29
CA SER A 106 -3.51 2.50 13.88
C SER A 106 -3.84 3.70 12.97
N GLY A 107 -4.98 4.36 13.19
CA GLY A 107 -5.37 5.55 12.42
C GLY A 107 -4.37 6.72 12.55
N TRP A 108 -3.74 6.91 13.70
CA TRP A 108 -2.71 7.93 13.89
C TRP A 108 -1.41 7.57 13.17
N GLN A 109 -1.08 6.27 13.09
CA GLN A 109 0.05 5.80 12.30
C GLN A 109 -0.20 6.01 10.80
N VAL A 110 -1.41 5.75 10.33
CA VAL A 110 -1.84 6.04 8.95
C VAL A 110 -1.71 7.52 8.63
N LEU A 111 -2.19 8.41 9.52
CA LEU A 111 -2.04 9.87 9.36
C LEU A 111 -0.57 10.29 9.29
N ALA A 112 0.30 9.73 10.13
CA ALA A 112 1.74 9.98 10.08
C ALA A 112 2.36 9.49 8.77
N GLY A 113 1.89 8.37 8.23
CA GLY A 113 2.25 7.86 6.91
C GLY A 113 1.95 8.87 5.82
N TYR A 114 0.72 9.39 5.76
CA TYR A 114 0.34 10.43 4.78
C TYR A 114 1.19 11.71 4.91
N ALA A 115 1.54 12.11 6.12
CA ALA A 115 2.40 13.27 6.35
C ALA A 115 3.84 13.06 5.83
N SER A 116 4.28 11.83 5.64
CA SER A 116 5.64 11.49 5.16
C SER A 116 5.79 11.55 3.63
N TYR A 117 4.70 11.46 2.88
CA TYR A 117 4.75 11.51 1.42
C TYR A 117 5.13 12.90 0.93
N ASN A 118 6.02 12.97 -0.05
CA ASN A 118 6.59 14.22 -0.58
C ASN A 118 6.01 14.63 -1.94
N SER A 119 4.96 14.00 -2.38
CA SER A 119 4.27 14.30 -3.64
C SER A 119 2.76 14.33 -3.41
N ALA A 120 2.12 15.36 -3.93
CA ALA A 120 0.69 15.53 -3.89
C ALA A 120 0.23 16.24 -5.17
N PRO A 121 0.06 15.51 -6.28
CA PRO A 121 -0.39 16.09 -7.53
C PRO A 121 -1.83 16.57 -7.43
N ALA A 122 -2.18 17.52 -8.31
CA ALA A 122 -3.57 17.96 -8.47
C ALA A 122 -4.45 16.78 -8.91
N VAL A 123 -5.65 16.73 -8.36
CA VAL A 123 -6.70 15.80 -8.77
C VAL A 123 -7.50 16.49 -9.87
N PRO A 124 -7.52 15.98 -11.11
CA PRO A 124 -8.20 16.66 -12.23
C PRO A 124 -9.68 16.91 -11.98
N GLU A 125 -10.35 15.99 -11.30
CA GLU A 125 -11.79 16.00 -11.03
C GLU A 125 -12.18 17.00 -9.95
N ILE A 126 -11.23 17.41 -9.08
CA ILE A 126 -11.51 18.29 -7.94
C ILE A 126 -10.59 19.50 -7.97
N LYS A 127 -11.10 20.59 -8.51
CA LYS A 127 -10.31 21.82 -8.71
C LYS A 127 -9.67 22.32 -7.39
N GLY A 128 -8.36 22.52 -7.42
CA GLY A 128 -7.59 23.10 -6.32
C GLY A 128 -7.28 22.12 -5.19
N VAL A 129 -7.56 20.84 -5.40
CA VAL A 129 -7.21 19.76 -4.48
C VAL A 129 -5.96 19.04 -4.99
N VAL A 130 -5.09 18.68 -4.08
CA VAL A 130 -3.94 17.81 -4.29
C VAL A 130 -4.01 16.63 -3.33
N CYS A 131 -3.65 15.43 -3.75
CA CYS A 131 -3.77 14.23 -2.92
C CYS A 131 -2.45 13.47 -2.81
N SER A 132 -2.24 12.83 -1.68
CA SER A 132 -1.03 12.08 -1.33
C SER A 132 -1.39 10.70 -0.76
N PRO A 133 -0.67 9.61 -1.12
CA PRO A 133 0.45 9.57 -2.07
C PRO A 133 0.04 9.93 -3.50
N ALA A 134 1.02 10.38 -4.28
CA ALA A 134 0.81 10.63 -5.69
C ALA A 134 0.64 9.30 -6.42
N MET A 135 -0.47 9.12 -7.14
CA MET A 135 -0.65 7.94 -7.99
C MET A 135 0.10 8.12 -9.31
N PRO A 136 0.84 7.11 -9.77
CA PRO A 136 1.45 7.14 -11.09
C PRO A 136 0.37 6.97 -12.17
N SER A 137 0.60 7.54 -13.35
CA SER A 137 -0.20 7.17 -14.52
C SER A 137 0.39 5.96 -15.22
N PHE A 138 -0.46 5.06 -15.69
CA PHE A 138 -0.12 3.84 -16.42
C PHE A 138 -1.26 3.44 -17.35
N ASP A 139 -1.01 2.48 -18.23
CA ASP A 139 -2.05 1.90 -19.08
C ASP A 139 -2.88 0.88 -18.27
N GLU A 140 -4.11 1.26 -17.94
CA GLU A 140 -5.04 0.44 -17.15
C GLU A 140 -5.37 -0.88 -17.84
N THR A 141 -5.51 -0.87 -19.19
CA THR A 141 -5.75 -2.10 -19.97
C THR A 141 -4.58 -3.07 -19.88
N GLU A 142 -3.34 -2.56 -19.91
CA GLU A 142 -2.16 -3.41 -19.72
C GLU A 142 -2.07 -3.93 -18.28
N MET A 143 -2.44 -3.12 -17.29
CA MET A 143 -2.47 -3.53 -15.89
C MET A 143 -3.52 -4.61 -15.63
N GLU A 144 -4.71 -4.46 -16.17
CA GLU A 144 -5.78 -5.47 -16.07
C GLU A 144 -5.34 -6.81 -16.70
N LYS A 145 -4.75 -6.78 -17.91
CA LYS A 145 -4.20 -7.98 -18.54
C LYS A 145 -3.10 -8.62 -17.71
N LEU A 146 -2.24 -7.81 -17.10
CA LEU A 146 -1.18 -8.30 -16.22
C LEU A 146 -1.78 -9.01 -15.00
N ALA A 147 -2.74 -8.40 -14.32
CA ALA A 147 -3.44 -8.98 -13.18
C ALA A 147 -4.12 -10.31 -13.55
N GLN A 148 -4.84 -10.36 -14.68
CA GLN A 148 -5.49 -11.58 -15.18
C GLN A 148 -4.49 -12.70 -15.49
N THR A 149 -3.37 -12.38 -16.15
CA THR A 149 -2.38 -13.40 -16.55
C THR A 149 -1.55 -13.94 -15.40
N THR A 150 -1.39 -13.14 -14.34
CA THR A 150 -0.63 -13.50 -13.14
C THR A 150 -1.51 -13.96 -11.98
N HIS A 151 -2.84 -13.94 -12.14
CA HIS A 151 -3.83 -14.26 -11.11
C HIS A 151 -3.60 -13.45 -9.83
N THR A 152 -3.45 -12.14 -10.00
CA THR A 152 -3.20 -11.16 -8.93
C THR A 152 -4.28 -10.10 -8.92
N ASP A 153 -4.33 -9.34 -7.84
CA ASP A 153 -5.11 -8.10 -7.76
C ASP A 153 -4.19 -6.88 -7.54
N ALA A 154 -4.77 -5.70 -7.39
CA ALA A 154 -4.00 -4.48 -7.25
C ALA A 154 -3.17 -4.43 -5.96
N ALA A 155 -3.58 -5.14 -4.89
CA ALA A 155 -2.83 -5.21 -3.64
C ALA A 155 -1.52 -5.99 -3.76
N ASP A 156 -1.40 -6.84 -4.80
CA ASP A 156 -0.17 -7.59 -5.10
C ASP A 156 0.89 -6.76 -5.81
N TRP A 157 0.60 -5.48 -6.12
CA TRP A 157 1.48 -4.65 -6.92
C TRP A 157 1.95 -3.40 -6.18
N ALA A 158 3.15 -2.98 -6.51
CA ALA A 158 3.75 -1.73 -6.08
C ALA A 158 4.44 -1.06 -7.28
N TYR A 159 4.84 0.18 -7.09
CA TYR A 159 5.64 0.90 -8.07
C TYR A 159 6.81 1.63 -7.41
N PRO A 160 7.94 1.80 -8.12
CA PRO A 160 9.07 2.60 -7.66
C PRO A 160 8.67 4.08 -7.49
N THR A 161 9.05 4.68 -6.35
CA THR A 161 8.81 6.12 -6.08
C THR A 161 9.84 7.03 -6.74
N ALA A 162 10.89 6.45 -7.32
CA ALA A 162 11.93 7.11 -8.10
C ALA A 162 12.52 6.10 -9.09
N ASP A 163 13.26 6.58 -10.08
CA ASP A 163 13.95 5.71 -11.04
C ASP A 163 15.13 4.98 -10.37
N GLY A 164 15.30 3.70 -10.72
CA GLY A 164 16.47 2.90 -10.42
C GLY A 164 16.63 2.32 -9.01
N PRO A 165 15.57 2.05 -8.20
CA PRO A 165 15.78 1.35 -6.96
C PRO A 165 16.37 -0.04 -7.19
N GLU A 166 17.25 -0.45 -6.26
CA GLU A 166 17.97 -1.71 -6.38
C GLU A 166 17.21 -2.84 -5.72
N VAL A 167 17.02 -3.92 -6.47
CA VAL A 167 16.56 -5.21 -5.94
C VAL A 167 17.79 -5.95 -5.43
N ARG A 168 17.77 -6.35 -4.18
CA ARG A 168 18.89 -7.04 -3.52
C ARG A 168 18.59 -8.50 -3.23
N ALA A 169 19.62 -9.33 -3.18
CA ALA A 169 19.47 -10.76 -2.93
C ALA A 169 18.99 -11.09 -1.50
N LYS A 170 19.16 -10.17 -0.54
CA LYS A 170 18.71 -10.29 0.85
C LYS A 170 18.18 -8.94 1.35
N PRO A 171 17.35 -8.91 2.42
CA PRO A 171 16.78 -7.69 2.98
C PRO A 171 17.83 -6.90 3.82
N GLU A 172 18.92 -6.54 3.22
CA GLU A 172 20.02 -5.77 3.82
C GLU A 172 20.73 -4.90 2.78
N ALA A 173 21.16 -3.69 3.17
CA ALA A 173 21.75 -2.72 2.26
C ALA A 173 23.10 -3.17 1.65
N SER A 174 23.82 -4.08 2.31
CA SER A 174 25.10 -4.64 1.87
C SER A 174 24.96 -5.82 0.91
N ALA A 175 23.75 -6.38 0.75
CA ALA A 175 23.54 -7.53 -0.11
C ALA A 175 23.79 -7.22 -1.59
N PRO A 176 24.22 -8.21 -2.39
CA PRO A 176 24.40 -8.04 -3.83
C PRO A 176 23.13 -7.55 -4.52
N VAL A 177 23.31 -6.67 -5.49
CA VAL A 177 22.22 -6.19 -6.36
C VAL A 177 21.91 -7.27 -7.38
N VAL A 178 20.64 -7.69 -7.43
CA VAL A 178 20.09 -8.67 -8.38
C VAL A 178 19.66 -7.99 -9.67
N GLU A 179 19.01 -6.80 -9.51
CA GLU A 179 18.47 -6.02 -10.62
C GLU A 179 18.27 -4.57 -10.19
N LYS A 180 18.26 -3.63 -11.15
CA LYS A 180 17.77 -2.26 -10.96
C LYS A 180 16.41 -2.14 -11.63
N LEU A 181 15.45 -1.60 -10.91
CA LEU A 181 14.09 -1.44 -11.42
C LEU A 181 14.01 -0.20 -12.31
N ALA A 182 13.36 -0.35 -13.45
CA ALA A 182 12.79 0.76 -14.20
C ALA A 182 11.49 1.25 -13.53
N LEU A 183 10.91 2.32 -14.06
CA LEU A 183 9.58 2.79 -13.66
C LEU A 183 8.50 1.86 -14.26
N VAL A 184 8.27 0.75 -13.59
CA VAL A 184 7.28 -0.27 -13.96
C VAL A 184 6.58 -0.80 -12.71
N MET A 185 5.38 -1.35 -12.90
CA MET A 185 4.71 -2.12 -11.83
C MET A 185 5.54 -3.33 -11.45
N ILE A 186 5.72 -3.55 -10.15
CA ILE A 186 6.47 -4.66 -9.59
C ILE A 186 5.60 -5.49 -8.65
N ARG A 187 5.70 -6.82 -8.76
CA ARG A 187 4.90 -7.73 -7.94
C ARG A 187 5.46 -7.82 -6.53
N ILE A 188 4.61 -7.58 -5.54
CA ILE A 188 4.91 -7.85 -4.13
C ILE A 188 4.75 -9.35 -3.88
N MET A 189 5.71 -9.93 -3.15
CA MET A 189 5.68 -11.33 -2.77
C MET A 189 5.51 -11.44 -1.26
N PRO A 190 4.53 -12.21 -0.76
CA PRO A 190 4.39 -12.45 0.67
C PRO A 190 5.68 -13.04 1.26
N ASP A 191 6.15 -12.50 2.35
CA ASP A 191 7.26 -13.07 3.12
C ASP A 191 7.13 -12.66 4.59
N GLU A 192 6.65 -13.55 5.42
CA GLU A 192 6.42 -13.34 6.85
C GLU A 192 7.73 -13.10 7.65
N ASN A 193 8.88 -13.43 7.07
CA ASN A 193 10.18 -13.35 7.74
C ASN A 193 10.98 -12.09 7.37
N VAL A 194 10.41 -11.19 6.57
CA VAL A 194 11.12 -9.95 6.19
C VAL A 194 11.14 -8.98 7.36
N ALA A 195 12.33 -8.66 7.83
CA ALA A 195 12.52 -7.60 8.82
C ALA A 195 12.01 -6.25 8.30
N GLY A 196 11.46 -5.42 9.17
CA GLY A 196 10.88 -4.12 8.82
C GLY A 196 11.78 -3.26 7.94
N GLY A 197 11.16 -2.53 7.01
CA GLY A 197 11.87 -1.66 6.07
C GLY A 197 12.26 -2.30 4.74
N TRP A 198 11.94 -3.57 4.50
CA TRP A 198 12.15 -4.26 3.22
C TRP A 198 10.86 -4.91 2.71
N VAL A 199 10.75 -5.02 1.40
CA VAL A 199 9.66 -5.72 0.71
C VAL A 199 10.27 -6.74 -0.24
N LYS A 200 9.80 -7.99 -0.18
CA LYS A 200 10.15 -9.02 -1.16
C LYS A 200 9.37 -8.78 -2.44
N VAL A 201 10.05 -8.84 -3.56
CA VAL A 201 9.45 -8.56 -4.87
C VAL A 201 9.85 -9.61 -5.90
N ALA A 202 9.01 -9.75 -6.92
CA ALA A 202 9.34 -10.41 -8.17
C ALA A 202 9.48 -9.36 -9.26
N THR A 203 10.64 -9.35 -9.95
CA THR A 203 10.90 -8.41 -11.04
C THR A 203 10.21 -8.86 -12.34
N PRO A 204 10.02 -7.96 -13.34
CA PRO A 204 9.51 -8.35 -14.65
C PRO A 204 10.31 -9.48 -15.31
N SER A 205 11.61 -9.58 -15.03
CA SER A 205 12.46 -10.68 -15.52
C SER A 205 12.26 -12.01 -14.79
N GLY A 206 11.37 -12.05 -13.77
CA GLY A 206 11.08 -13.25 -12.97
C GLY A 206 12.07 -13.48 -11.83
N LYS A 207 12.99 -12.56 -11.54
CA LYS A 207 13.91 -12.69 -10.41
C LYS A 207 13.25 -12.29 -9.11
N LEU A 208 13.55 -13.03 -8.05
CA LEU A 208 13.18 -12.67 -6.68
C LEU A 208 14.27 -11.84 -6.00
N GLY A 209 13.86 -10.92 -5.15
CA GLY A 209 14.75 -10.14 -4.31
C GLY A 209 14.01 -9.19 -3.39
N TYR A 210 14.74 -8.26 -2.79
CA TYR A 210 14.24 -7.34 -1.78
C TYR A 210 14.53 -5.90 -2.16
N VAL A 211 13.55 -5.03 -1.94
CA VAL A 211 13.65 -3.57 -2.14
C VAL A 211 13.37 -2.88 -0.82
N GLY A 212 14.06 -1.81 -0.52
CA GLY A 212 13.73 -0.98 0.64
C GLY A 212 12.30 -0.45 0.55
N ALA A 213 11.49 -0.63 1.58
CA ALA A 213 10.08 -0.27 1.57
C ALA A 213 9.83 1.21 1.22
N SER A 214 10.75 2.11 1.62
CA SER A 214 10.66 3.54 1.28
C SER A 214 10.88 3.88 -0.20
N ALA A 215 11.37 2.91 -0.99
CA ALA A 215 11.59 3.09 -2.43
C ALA A 215 10.40 2.59 -3.28
N LEU A 216 9.38 2.01 -2.64
CA LEU A 216 8.17 1.52 -3.29
C LEU A 216 6.93 2.20 -2.69
N ALA A 217 5.89 2.31 -3.50
CA ALA A 217 4.55 2.64 -3.04
C ALA A 217 3.57 1.57 -3.57
N PRO A 218 2.55 1.17 -2.79
CA PRO A 218 1.53 0.23 -3.25
C PRO A 218 0.77 0.79 -4.45
N ALA A 219 0.42 -0.07 -5.40
CA ALA A 219 -0.37 0.33 -6.57
C ALA A 219 -1.80 0.74 -6.17
N GLY A 220 -2.32 0.12 -5.11
CA GLY A 220 -3.61 0.44 -4.52
C GLY A 220 -3.41 1.16 -3.19
N SER A 221 -3.41 2.49 -3.20
CA SER A 221 -3.29 3.29 -1.99
C SER A 221 -4.45 4.26 -1.87
N ASP A 222 -5.03 4.29 -0.70
CA ASP A 222 -5.89 5.40 -0.33
C ASP A 222 -5.11 6.71 -0.33
N GLN A 223 -5.79 7.81 -0.56
CA GLN A 223 -5.17 9.13 -0.65
C GLN A 223 -5.76 10.11 0.36
N LEU A 224 -4.90 10.83 1.07
CA LEU A 224 -5.32 11.98 1.85
C LEU A 224 -5.18 13.25 1.00
N CYS A 225 -6.24 14.03 0.95
CA CYS A 225 -6.38 15.15 0.04
C CYS A 225 -6.35 16.49 0.76
N PHE A 226 -5.70 17.45 0.15
CA PHE A 226 -5.45 18.78 0.72
C PHE A 226 -5.90 19.87 -0.23
N HIS A 227 -6.35 20.99 0.32
CA HIS A 227 -6.55 22.23 -0.42
C HIS A 227 -6.15 23.47 0.40
N LYS A 228 -6.05 24.61 -0.25
CA LYS A 228 -5.84 25.90 0.44
C LYS A 228 -7.16 26.56 0.74
N GLU A 229 -7.43 26.83 2.01
CA GLU A 229 -8.51 27.66 2.48
C GLU A 229 -7.94 28.94 3.07
N ALA A 230 -8.33 30.09 2.53
CA ALA A 230 -7.80 31.41 2.94
C ALA A 230 -6.24 31.44 2.99
N GLY A 231 -5.58 30.78 2.05
CA GLY A 231 -4.11 30.73 1.95
C GLY A 231 -3.42 29.71 2.86
N SER A 232 -4.15 28.99 3.69
CA SER A 232 -3.63 27.95 4.58
C SER A 232 -4.04 26.57 4.11
N TRP A 233 -3.12 25.61 4.17
CA TRP A 233 -3.43 24.22 3.85
C TRP A 233 -4.37 23.58 4.86
N LYS A 234 -5.32 22.81 4.37
CA LYS A 234 -6.26 22.00 5.13
C LYS A 234 -6.38 20.62 4.53
N ILE A 235 -6.62 19.61 5.36
CA ILE A 235 -7.11 18.32 4.89
C ILE A 235 -8.54 18.52 4.40
N ALA A 236 -8.79 18.24 3.13
CA ALA A 236 -10.06 18.48 2.47
C ALA A 236 -10.89 17.22 2.29
N GLY A 237 -10.24 16.06 2.21
CA GLY A 237 -10.94 14.81 1.96
C GLY A 237 -10.04 13.59 1.97
N TYR A 238 -10.67 12.48 1.64
CA TYR A 238 -10.06 11.16 1.57
C TYR A 238 -10.62 10.40 0.36
N ILE A 239 -9.75 9.75 -0.39
CA ILE A 239 -10.12 8.88 -1.51
C ILE A 239 -9.68 7.48 -1.13
N GLY A 240 -10.64 6.57 -0.94
CA GLY A 240 -10.40 5.15 -0.73
C GLY A 240 -9.99 4.48 -2.03
N PHE A 241 -9.13 3.48 -1.93
CA PHE A 241 -8.73 2.67 -3.08
C PHE A 241 -9.97 1.99 -3.70
N GLY A 242 -10.02 1.97 -5.03
CA GLY A 242 -11.18 1.46 -5.79
C GLY A 242 -12.25 2.52 -6.09
N ALA A 243 -12.21 3.70 -5.47
CA ALA A 243 -13.15 4.76 -5.77
C ALA A 243 -12.96 5.28 -7.21
N GLY A 244 -14.02 5.21 -8.01
CA GLY A 244 -14.02 5.70 -9.39
C GLY A 244 -13.44 4.74 -10.43
N GLN A 245 -13.28 3.47 -10.11
CA GLN A 245 -12.86 2.42 -11.04
C GLN A 245 -14.06 1.64 -11.60
N GLU A 246 -15.06 2.33 -12.17
CA GLU A 246 -16.12 1.73 -12.99
C GLU A 246 -15.99 2.11 -14.48
#